data_67dad18c970f7474703add625e8d1568
#
_entry.id   67dad18c970f7474703add625e8d1568
#
_cell.length_a   1.000
_cell.length_b   1.000
_cell.length_c   1.000
_cell.angle_alpha   90.00
_cell.angle_beta   90.00
_cell.angle_gamma   90.00
#
_symmetry.space_group_name_H-M   'P 1'
#
loop_
_entity.id
_entity.type
_entity.pdbx_description
1 polymer ?
#
loop_
_entity_poly.entity_id
_entity_poly.type
_entity_poly.pdbx_seq_one_letter_code
_entity_poly.pdbx_strand_id
1 'polypeptide(L)'
;MNKFRRTLRTKAVAAVSLASALGLVVGCGGSDGGTGGGKKDGKVTITMGLFGVMGFKETGLLDKYMKEHPDVIIKADVAGDEQTYYTALQTHLAAGSGLKDIQGIEIGRAKELSDTQKDKFVDLAGVAGTDHFLPWKQSQVTAADKKVIGLGTDIGPMAVCYRKDLFEQAGLPTDRDEVAKLWEGDWSKYVDAGKRFKQDSKDDKVAFMDSSSGLFNAMIYGNSQQFYDKQGELIYATNPVVKDAWKLASEAATSDLTAKLRQFQPGWDPGLANSTFASTVCPAWMLAHISEKAGPKNKGKWDVAKAPKGANWGGSFLGVMEKSPVKKEAQDLVAWLTAPEQQAYLFEKIGNFPSSQTALEMPAVVDATSDYFNGAPIGKIFGAAAQEIPDEQVLGRKDGTIKDIFSQGLTLIEAQNKSPNDAWKTTDERIEKAAG
;
A
#
# COMPACT_ATOMS: atom_id res chain seq x y z
N MET A 1 -60.22 -25.75 8.57
CA MET A 1 -61.33 -24.90 9.06
C MET A 1 -60.75 -23.54 9.45
N ASN A 2 -61.42 -22.47 8.92
CA ASN A 2 -61.28 -21.00 9.17
C ASN A 2 -59.99 -20.31 8.70
N LYS A 3 -59.95 -19.65 7.56
CA LYS A 3 -60.58 -18.47 6.90
C LYS A 3 -60.72 -17.25 7.85
N PHE A 4 -59.96 -16.18 7.50
CA PHE A 4 -60.43 -14.77 7.42
C PHE A 4 -59.28 -13.95 6.75
N ARG A 5 -59.36 -13.50 5.57
CA ARG A 5 -59.95 -12.41 4.75
C ARG A 5 -59.58 -10.97 5.24
N ARG A 6 -58.78 -10.31 4.38
CA ARG A 6 -58.89 -8.97 3.73
C ARG A 6 -59.27 -7.76 4.58
N THR A 7 -58.49 -6.68 4.43
CA THR A 7 -59.03 -5.45 3.74
C THR A 7 -57.90 -4.50 3.31
N LEU A 8 -57.89 -4.14 2.03
CA LEU A 8 -57.26 -2.95 1.48
C LEU A 8 -58.02 -1.69 1.95
N ARG A 9 -57.27 -0.57 2.21
CA ARG A 9 -57.84 0.78 2.13
C ARG A 9 -56.85 1.71 1.43
N THR A 10 -57.15 2.02 0.20
CA THR A 10 -56.75 3.20 -0.59
C THR A 10 -57.44 4.46 -0.08
N LYS A 11 -56.72 5.58 0.01
CA LYS A 11 -57.22 6.98 -0.11
C LYS A 11 -56.02 7.81 -0.48
N ALA A 12 -55.87 8.31 -1.69
CA ALA A 12 -56.50 9.46 -2.34
C ALA A 12 -55.86 10.81 -1.91
N VAL A 13 -55.06 11.32 -2.80
CA VAL A 13 -54.82 12.67 -3.35
C VAL A 13 -55.46 13.84 -2.59
N ALA A 14 -54.63 14.85 -2.26
CA ALA A 14 -55.02 16.24 -2.31
C ALA A 14 -53.82 17.10 -2.70
N ALA A 15 -53.88 17.68 -3.89
CA ALA A 15 -53.06 18.76 -4.35
C ALA A 15 -53.57 20.08 -3.71
N VAL A 16 -52.66 20.88 -3.20
CA VAL A 16 -52.93 22.29 -2.92
C VAL A 16 -51.82 23.12 -3.52
N SER A 17 -52.11 23.77 -4.62
CA SER A 17 -51.37 24.89 -5.18
C SER A 17 -51.74 26.15 -4.42
N LEU A 18 -50.80 26.95 -3.97
CA LEU A 18 -50.99 28.39 -3.83
C LEU A 18 -49.67 29.14 -4.03
N ALA A 19 -49.81 30.20 -4.76
CA ALA A 19 -48.79 31.01 -5.41
C ALA A 19 -48.23 32.12 -4.49
N SER A 20 -47.02 32.53 -4.87
CA SER A 20 -46.52 33.92 -4.92
C SER A 20 -46.31 34.72 -3.63
N ALA A 21 -45.01 34.94 -3.31
CA ALA A 21 -44.56 36.29 -2.92
C ALA A 21 -43.10 36.46 -3.33
N LEU A 22 -42.83 37.37 -4.25
CA LEU A 22 -41.51 37.91 -4.57
C LEU A 22 -40.96 38.62 -3.34
N GLY A 23 -39.76 38.18 -2.96
CA GLY A 23 -38.88 38.89 -2.02
C GLY A 23 -37.46 38.87 -2.57
N LEU A 24 -37.11 39.92 -3.34
CA LEU A 24 -35.71 40.18 -3.73
C LEU A 24 -34.91 40.52 -2.48
N VAL A 25 -34.11 39.58 -2.02
CA VAL A 25 -32.96 39.86 -1.15
C VAL A 25 -31.73 39.53 -1.95
N VAL A 26 -31.06 40.57 -2.44
CA VAL A 26 -29.68 40.49 -2.93
C VAL A 26 -28.80 40.22 -1.74
N GLY A 27 -28.49 38.94 -1.53
CA GLY A 27 -27.47 38.47 -0.60
C GLY A 27 -26.34 37.91 -1.43
N CYS A 28 -25.27 38.67 -1.63
CA CYS A 28 -23.98 38.11 -2.03
C CYS A 28 -23.52 37.10 -0.97
N GLY A 29 -23.82 35.85 -1.18
CA GLY A 29 -23.30 34.73 -0.46
C GLY A 29 -22.66 33.78 -1.46
N GLY A 30 -21.34 33.86 -1.64
CA GLY A 30 -20.59 32.92 -2.43
C GLY A 30 -20.82 31.50 -1.87
N SER A 31 -21.40 30.64 -2.69
CA SER A 31 -21.45 29.21 -2.42
C SER A 31 -20.03 28.63 -2.61
N ASP A 32 -19.25 28.62 -1.54
CA ASP A 32 -18.02 27.83 -1.46
C ASP A 32 -18.36 26.33 -1.50
N GLY A 33 -18.58 25.82 -2.70
CA GLY A 33 -18.60 24.39 -3.01
C GLY A 33 -17.18 23.80 -3.17
N GLY A 34 -16.16 24.47 -2.70
CA GLY A 34 -14.77 24.02 -2.78
C GLY A 34 -14.37 23.23 -1.53
N THR A 35 -14.10 21.94 -1.69
CA THR A 35 -13.50 21.09 -0.64
C THR A 35 -11.98 21.28 -0.50
N GLY A 36 -11.39 22.22 -1.22
CA GLY A 36 -9.98 22.64 -1.11
C GLY A 36 -9.73 23.62 0.04
N GLY A 37 -8.46 23.84 0.35
CA GLY A 37 -8.01 24.85 1.30
C GLY A 37 -8.21 26.28 0.83
N GLY A 38 -7.71 27.23 1.55
CA GLY A 38 -7.83 28.65 1.21
C GLY A 38 -7.11 29.56 2.19
N LYS A 39 -7.06 30.84 1.84
CA LYS A 39 -6.51 31.89 2.72
C LYS A 39 -7.66 32.68 3.33
N LYS A 40 -7.73 32.76 4.64
CA LYS A 40 -8.73 33.53 5.37
C LYS A 40 -8.14 34.08 6.67
N ASP A 41 -8.38 35.35 6.94
CA ASP A 41 -7.97 36.02 8.17
C ASP A 41 -6.47 35.86 8.50
N GLY A 42 -5.60 35.93 7.48
CA GLY A 42 -4.15 35.76 7.61
C GLY A 42 -3.71 34.31 7.80
N LYS A 43 -4.62 33.34 7.83
CA LYS A 43 -4.31 31.90 7.93
C LYS A 43 -4.48 31.20 6.60
N VAL A 44 -3.63 30.21 6.38
CA VAL A 44 -3.66 29.28 5.23
C VAL A 44 -4.22 27.95 5.68
N THR A 45 -5.28 27.47 5.08
CA THR A 45 -5.75 26.10 5.30
C THR A 45 -5.30 25.22 4.14
N ILE A 46 -4.58 24.15 4.41
CA ILE A 46 -4.15 23.11 3.47
C ILE A 46 -4.93 21.84 3.75
N THR A 47 -5.54 21.25 2.72
CA THR A 47 -6.26 19.98 2.82
C THR A 47 -5.45 18.86 2.20
N MET A 48 -5.44 17.68 2.84
CA MET A 48 -4.75 16.48 2.37
C MET A 48 -5.72 15.31 2.25
N GLY A 49 -5.63 14.57 1.14
CA GLY A 49 -6.26 13.27 0.96
C GLY A 49 -5.21 12.17 1.09
N LEU A 50 -5.37 11.27 2.05
CA LEU A 50 -4.41 10.23 2.39
C LEU A 50 -5.12 8.87 2.52
N PHE A 51 -4.35 7.78 2.60
CA PHE A 51 -4.87 6.42 2.77
C PHE A 51 -4.00 5.59 3.72
N GLY A 52 -4.60 4.59 4.35
CA GLY A 52 -3.90 3.67 5.24
C GLY A 52 -3.12 4.39 6.35
N VAL A 53 -1.92 3.92 6.63
CA VAL A 53 -1.03 4.51 7.65
C VAL A 53 0.19 5.15 6.96
N MET A 54 0.02 6.35 6.40
CA MET A 54 1.15 7.11 5.86
C MET A 54 2.02 7.75 6.97
N GLY A 55 1.51 7.81 8.20
CA GLY A 55 2.28 8.17 9.38
C GLY A 55 2.31 9.66 9.73
N PHE A 56 1.98 10.55 8.83
CA PHE A 56 2.12 11.98 9.06
C PHE A 56 1.27 12.50 10.22
N LYS A 57 0.03 12.01 10.34
CA LYS A 57 -0.89 12.35 11.42
C LYS A 57 -0.57 11.57 12.69
N GLU A 58 -0.37 10.27 12.57
CA GLU A 58 -0.18 9.32 13.67
C GLU A 58 1.08 9.61 14.48
N THR A 59 2.14 10.11 13.83
CA THR A 59 3.41 10.48 14.48
C THR A 59 3.48 11.93 14.92
N GLY A 60 2.43 12.73 14.66
CA GLY A 60 2.37 14.14 15.03
C GLY A 60 3.17 15.08 14.13
N LEU A 61 3.62 14.65 12.94
CA LEU A 61 4.36 15.50 12.00
C LEU A 61 3.52 16.68 11.51
N LEU A 62 2.21 16.48 11.28
CA LEU A 62 1.33 17.58 10.88
C LEU A 62 1.22 18.64 11.98
N ASP A 63 1.11 18.21 13.23
CA ASP A 63 1.07 19.13 14.40
C ASP A 63 2.41 19.86 14.60
N LYS A 64 3.53 19.16 14.36
CA LYS A 64 4.87 19.77 14.38
C LYS A 64 4.99 20.87 13.34
N TYR A 65 4.58 20.60 12.08
CA TYR A 65 4.58 21.62 11.03
C TYR A 65 3.72 22.84 11.40
N MET A 66 2.49 22.63 11.86
CA MET A 66 1.60 23.72 12.29
C MET A 66 2.15 24.52 13.47
N LYS A 67 2.94 23.91 14.35
CA LYS A 67 3.62 24.62 15.44
C LYS A 67 4.76 25.49 14.93
N GLU A 68 5.50 25.03 13.93
CA GLU A 68 6.59 25.76 13.27
C GLU A 68 6.06 26.87 12.34
N HIS A 69 4.83 26.69 11.82
CA HIS A 69 4.12 27.59 10.90
C HIS A 69 2.74 27.96 11.47
N PRO A 70 2.64 28.89 12.44
CA PRO A 70 1.40 29.14 13.18
C PRO A 70 0.27 29.78 12.35
N ASP A 71 0.58 30.26 11.16
CA ASP A 71 -0.36 30.75 10.14
C ASP A 71 -0.94 29.63 9.27
N VAL A 72 -0.43 28.40 9.37
CA VAL A 72 -0.90 27.23 8.60
C VAL A 72 -1.83 26.35 9.44
N ILE A 73 -2.93 25.92 8.84
CA ILE A 73 -3.85 24.91 9.36
C ILE A 73 -3.87 23.73 8.38
N ILE A 74 -3.58 22.53 8.83
CA ILE A 74 -3.62 21.31 8.00
C ILE A 74 -4.83 20.48 8.37
N LYS A 75 -5.60 20.04 7.36
CA LYS A 75 -6.74 19.13 7.48
C LYS A 75 -6.49 17.90 6.64
N ALA A 76 -6.19 16.78 7.28
CA ALA A 76 -5.95 15.51 6.61
C ALA A 76 -7.17 14.60 6.72
N ASP A 77 -7.72 14.18 5.58
CA ASP A 77 -8.72 13.13 5.45
C ASP A 77 -8.00 11.84 5.09
N VAL A 78 -8.10 10.82 5.93
CA VAL A 78 -7.41 9.54 5.77
C VAL A 78 -8.45 8.44 5.53
N ALA A 79 -8.44 7.84 4.35
CA ALA A 79 -9.24 6.65 4.06
C ALA A 79 -8.59 5.41 4.68
N GLY A 80 -9.39 4.47 5.16
CA GLY A 80 -8.89 3.27 5.82
C GLY A 80 -8.10 2.32 4.91
N ASP A 81 -8.38 2.35 3.61
CA ASP A 81 -7.69 1.56 2.60
C ASP A 81 -7.47 2.34 1.29
N GLU A 82 -6.47 1.91 0.53
CA GLU A 82 -6.08 2.53 -0.74
C GLU A 82 -7.16 2.44 -1.80
N GLN A 83 -7.82 1.31 -1.94
CA GLN A 83 -8.81 1.10 -3.00
C GLN A 83 -10.02 2.04 -2.87
N THR A 84 -10.53 2.20 -1.65
CA THR A 84 -11.59 3.16 -1.33
C THR A 84 -11.15 4.59 -1.64
N TYR A 85 -9.94 4.96 -1.21
CA TYR A 85 -9.35 6.26 -1.48
C TYR A 85 -9.22 6.51 -2.98
N TYR A 86 -8.63 5.58 -3.73
CA TYR A 86 -8.39 5.75 -5.16
C TYR A 86 -9.68 5.86 -5.98
N THR A 87 -10.70 5.10 -5.62
CA THR A 87 -12.02 5.19 -6.27
C THR A 87 -12.63 6.59 -6.10
N ALA A 88 -12.52 7.18 -4.90
CA ALA A 88 -12.96 8.54 -4.64
C ALA A 88 -12.09 9.55 -5.40
N LEU A 89 -10.76 9.38 -5.41
CA LEU A 89 -9.83 10.25 -6.13
C LEU A 89 -10.15 10.27 -7.64
N GLN A 90 -10.36 9.10 -8.27
CA GLN A 90 -10.75 9.02 -9.69
C GLN A 90 -12.06 9.77 -9.97
N THR A 91 -13.05 9.63 -9.09
CA THR A 91 -14.34 10.35 -9.21
C THR A 91 -14.13 11.85 -9.16
N HIS A 92 -13.32 12.33 -8.21
CA HIS A 92 -13.02 13.76 -8.06
C HIS A 92 -12.17 14.31 -9.21
N LEU A 93 -11.21 13.53 -9.72
CA LEU A 93 -10.40 13.89 -10.90
C LEU A 93 -11.28 14.04 -12.14
N ALA A 94 -12.23 13.12 -12.35
CA ALA A 94 -13.18 13.19 -13.46
C ALA A 94 -14.15 14.37 -13.34
N ALA A 95 -14.68 14.61 -12.13
CA ALA A 95 -15.58 15.73 -11.85
C ALA A 95 -14.86 17.09 -11.88
N GLY A 96 -13.53 17.11 -11.70
CA GLY A 96 -12.73 18.34 -11.57
C GLY A 96 -13.05 19.15 -10.32
N SER A 97 -13.65 18.50 -9.30
CA SER A 97 -14.06 19.10 -8.02
C SER A 97 -13.97 18.07 -6.90
N GLY A 98 -13.93 18.51 -5.63
CA GLY A 98 -13.83 17.62 -4.47
C GLY A 98 -12.40 17.17 -4.14
N LEU A 99 -11.41 17.60 -4.94
CA LEU A 99 -10.00 17.29 -4.70
C LEU A 99 -9.47 18.06 -3.49
N LYS A 100 -8.59 17.44 -2.72
CA LYS A 100 -7.80 18.10 -1.68
C LYS A 100 -6.59 18.79 -2.33
N ASP A 101 -5.94 19.71 -1.62
CA ASP A 101 -4.75 20.40 -2.13
C ASP A 101 -3.57 19.47 -2.35
N ILE A 102 -3.41 18.49 -1.46
CA ILE A 102 -2.39 17.44 -1.51
C ILE A 102 -3.08 16.09 -1.62
N GLN A 103 -2.57 15.23 -2.49
CA GLN A 103 -3.06 13.87 -2.70
C GLN A 103 -1.95 12.85 -2.47
N GLY A 104 -2.25 11.82 -1.67
CA GLY A 104 -1.45 10.61 -1.62
C GLY A 104 -1.56 9.81 -2.92
N ILE A 105 -0.44 9.31 -3.41
CA ILE A 105 -0.37 8.48 -4.63
C ILE A 105 0.32 7.16 -4.25
N GLU A 106 -0.39 6.04 -4.41
CA GLU A 106 0.20 4.71 -4.23
C GLU A 106 0.93 4.28 -5.52
N ILE A 107 2.02 3.52 -5.38
CA ILE A 107 2.90 3.13 -6.49
C ILE A 107 2.16 2.44 -7.65
N GLY A 108 1.19 1.57 -7.37
CA GLY A 108 0.40 0.88 -8.41
C GLY A 108 -0.51 1.81 -9.22
N ARG A 109 -0.67 3.08 -8.79
CA ARG A 109 -1.44 4.13 -9.49
C ARG A 109 -0.54 5.21 -10.09
N ALA A 110 0.74 5.24 -9.72
CA ALA A 110 1.66 6.30 -10.08
C ALA A 110 1.78 6.46 -11.60
N LYS A 111 1.96 5.36 -12.33
CA LYS A 111 2.09 5.37 -13.79
C LYS A 111 0.80 5.80 -14.50
N GLU A 112 -0.36 5.32 -14.05
CA GLU A 112 -1.65 5.75 -14.60
C GLU A 112 -1.84 7.27 -14.42
N LEU A 113 -1.57 7.79 -13.22
CA LEU A 113 -1.74 9.22 -12.93
C LEU A 113 -0.72 10.09 -13.69
N SER A 114 0.54 9.67 -13.77
CA SER A 114 1.58 10.42 -14.51
C SER A 114 1.34 10.43 -16.02
N ASP A 115 0.73 9.40 -16.60
CA ASP A 115 0.44 9.32 -18.02
C ASP A 115 -0.86 10.03 -18.40
N THR A 116 -1.90 9.93 -17.55
CA THR A 116 -3.26 10.32 -17.95
C THR A 116 -3.80 11.55 -17.22
N GLN A 117 -3.24 11.90 -16.06
CA GLN A 117 -3.74 12.96 -15.17
C GLN A 117 -2.67 13.99 -14.77
N LYS A 118 -1.47 13.93 -15.36
CA LYS A 118 -0.35 14.81 -14.97
C LYS A 118 -0.71 16.30 -14.95
N ASP A 119 -1.60 16.75 -15.85
CA ASP A 119 -2.02 18.16 -15.94
C ASP A 119 -2.89 18.60 -14.74
N LYS A 120 -3.36 17.66 -13.93
CA LYS A 120 -4.07 17.95 -12.68
C LYS A 120 -3.14 18.22 -11.50
N PHE A 121 -1.87 17.87 -11.63
CA PHE A 121 -0.83 18.03 -10.59
C PHE A 121 0.11 19.18 -10.92
N VAL A 122 0.64 19.80 -9.90
CA VAL A 122 1.73 20.78 -10.02
C VAL A 122 3.02 20.04 -10.40
N ASP A 123 3.88 20.68 -11.18
CA ASP A 123 5.22 20.17 -11.41
C ASP A 123 6.09 20.40 -10.16
N LEU A 124 6.56 19.31 -9.58
CA LEU A 124 7.43 19.32 -8.41
C LEU A 124 8.92 19.16 -8.77
N ALA A 125 9.27 19.13 -10.06
CA ALA A 125 10.64 19.12 -10.52
C ALA A 125 11.35 20.41 -10.05
N GLY A 126 12.51 20.24 -9.40
CA GLY A 126 13.32 21.39 -8.97
C GLY A 126 12.76 22.16 -7.77
N VAL A 127 11.79 21.63 -7.03
CA VAL A 127 11.42 22.18 -5.72
C VAL A 127 12.62 22.07 -4.79
N ALA A 128 12.97 23.17 -4.11
CA ALA A 128 14.14 23.22 -3.27
C ALA A 128 14.13 22.14 -2.18
N GLY A 129 15.27 21.48 -1.97
CA GLY A 129 15.42 20.42 -0.96
C GLY A 129 14.84 19.08 -1.35
N THR A 130 14.57 18.83 -2.66
CA THR A 130 13.98 17.56 -3.14
C THR A 130 14.90 16.76 -4.08
N ASP A 131 16.20 17.02 -4.05
CA ASP A 131 17.22 16.34 -4.86
C ASP A 131 17.81 15.07 -4.21
N HIS A 132 17.26 14.67 -3.07
CA HIS A 132 17.76 13.56 -2.24
C HIS A 132 17.06 12.22 -2.48
N PHE A 133 16.07 12.12 -3.36
CA PHE A 133 15.34 10.88 -3.60
C PHE A 133 16.15 9.85 -4.37
N LEU A 134 15.87 8.57 -4.13
CA LEU A 134 16.34 7.47 -4.97
C LEU A 134 15.88 7.71 -6.42
N PRO A 135 16.79 7.71 -7.42
CA PRO A 135 16.43 8.03 -8.81
C PRO A 135 15.33 7.16 -9.40
N TRP A 136 15.36 5.85 -9.10
CA TRP A 136 14.34 4.93 -9.58
C TRP A 136 12.96 5.23 -8.95
N LYS A 137 12.94 5.63 -7.67
CA LYS A 137 11.68 6.00 -6.99
C LYS A 137 11.08 7.25 -7.60
N GLN A 138 11.90 8.28 -7.83
CA GLN A 138 11.43 9.53 -8.44
C GLN A 138 10.95 9.32 -9.89
N SER A 139 11.60 8.41 -10.65
CA SER A 139 11.20 8.09 -12.03
C SER A 139 9.76 7.54 -12.13
N GLN A 140 9.25 6.90 -11.08
CA GLN A 140 7.91 6.29 -11.05
C GLN A 140 6.76 7.32 -11.16
N VAL A 141 7.00 8.56 -10.77
CA VAL A 141 6.04 9.68 -10.83
C VAL A 141 6.48 10.78 -11.79
N THR A 142 7.48 10.48 -12.63
CA THR A 142 7.95 11.39 -13.66
C THR A 142 7.28 11.04 -15.00
N ALA A 143 6.49 11.97 -15.52
CA ALA A 143 5.83 11.83 -16.81
C ALA A 143 6.84 11.90 -17.98
N ALA A 144 6.42 11.50 -19.19
CA ALA A 144 7.29 11.47 -20.38
C ALA A 144 7.87 12.84 -20.74
N ASP A 145 7.18 13.93 -20.46
CA ASP A 145 7.64 15.32 -20.65
C ASP A 145 8.50 15.85 -19.49
N LYS A 146 8.94 14.97 -18.58
CA LYS A 146 9.76 15.25 -17.39
C LYS A 146 9.03 15.93 -16.24
N LYS A 147 7.72 16.16 -16.32
CA LYS A 147 6.92 16.66 -15.22
C LYS A 147 6.91 15.65 -14.08
N VAL A 148 7.21 16.12 -12.86
CA VAL A 148 7.22 15.32 -11.63
C VAL A 148 5.91 15.58 -10.87
N ILE A 149 5.01 14.60 -10.80
CA ILE A 149 3.68 14.77 -10.20
C ILE A 149 3.61 14.49 -8.70
N GLY A 150 4.70 14.02 -8.10
CA GLY A 150 4.75 13.69 -6.67
C GLY A 150 6.16 13.56 -6.13
N LEU A 151 6.32 13.70 -4.81
CA LEU A 151 7.55 13.42 -4.08
C LEU A 151 7.41 12.14 -3.27
N GLY A 152 8.45 11.29 -3.26
CA GLY A 152 8.42 10.00 -2.59
C GLY A 152 8.31 10.10 -1.07
N THR A 153 7.44 9.30 -0.46
CA THR A 153 7.29 9.25 1.00
C THR A 153 8.08 8.11 1.62
N ASP A 154 8.07 6.95 0.96
CA ASP A 154 8.67 5.70 1.44
C ASP A 154 8.93 4.73 0.30
N ILE A 155 9.63 3.66 0.60
CA ILE A 155 9.73 2.45 -0.22
C ILE A 155 9.38 1.23 0.63
N GLY A 156 9.13 0.09 -0.01
CA GLY A 156 8.75 -1.15 0.68
C GLY A 156 9.76 -2.29 0.47
N PRO A 157 11.03 -2.16 0.90
CA PRO A 157 11.95 -3.29 0.86
C PRO A 157 11.38 -4.44 1.67
N MET A 158 11.53 -5.68 1.16
CA MET A 158 10.82 -6.84 1.68
C MET A 158 11.73 -7.76 2.50
N ALA A 159 11.14 -8.32 3.55
CA ALA A 159 11.71 -9.36 4.40
C ALA A 159 10.67 -10.49 4.59
N VAL A 160 10.98 -11.48 5.41
CA VAL A 160 10.04 -12.46 5.91
C VAL A 160 9.85 -12.26 7.41
N CYS A 161 8.62 -11.90 7.80
CA CYS A 161 8.22 -11.89 9.20
C CYS A 161 7.79 -13.28 9.62
N TYR A 162 8.32 -13.80 10.73
CA TYR A 162 8.04 -15.17 11.18
C TYR A 162 7.80 -15.26 12.68
N ARG A 163 7.08 -16.28 13.09
CA ARG A 163 6.79 -16.62 14.49
C ARG A 163 7.85 -17.59 15.03
N LYS A 164 8.74 -17.06 15.87
CA LYS A 164 9.80 -17.85 16.52
C LYS A 164 9.27 -19.05 17.26
N ASP A 165 8.21 -18.83 18.05
CA ASP A 165 7.60 -19.88 18.87
C ASP A 165 6.97 -21.01 18.03
N LEU A 166 6.42 -20.69 16.85
CA LEU A 166 5.86 -21.70 15.95
C LEU A 166 6.95 -22.42 15.16
N PHE A 167 8.03 -21.72 14.77
CA PHE A 167 9.19 -22.33 14.14
C PHE A 167 9.89 -23.30 15.10
N GLU A 168 10.06 -22.92 16.39
CA GLU A 168 10.61 -23.80 17.41
C GLU A 168 9.77 -25.07 17.60
N GLN A 169 8.43 -24.93 17.64
CA GLN A 169 7.51 -26.08 17.76
C GLN A 169 7.60 -27.04 16.58
N ALA A 170 7.94 -26.54 15.39
CA ALA A 170 8.15 -27.34 14.17
C ALA A 170 9.62 -27.78 14.00
N GLY A 171 10.51 -27.57 15.01
CA GLY A 171 11.91 -27.96 14.91
C GLY A 171 12.73 -27.17 13.88
N LEU A 172 12.23 -26.02 13.45
CA LEU A 172 12.96 -25.10 12.57
C LEU A 172 13.84 -24.15 13.39
N PRO A 173 14.90 -23.56 12.79
CA PRO A 173 15.68 -22.52 13.44
C PRO A 173 14.81 -21.35 13.92
N THR A 174 15.25 -20.67 14.98
CA THR A 174 14.57 -19.49 15.55
C THR A 174 15.43 -18.24 15.53
N ASP A 175 16.75 -18.39 15.33
CA ASP A 175 17.64 -17.28 15.08
C ASP A 175 17.42 -16.75 13.66
N ARG A 176 17.33 -15.41 13.50
CA ARG A 176 16.96 -14.78 12.24
C ARG A 176 17.93 -15.01 11.08
N ASP A 177 19.22 -15.13 11.39
CA ASP A 177 20.24 -15.39 10.38
C ASP A 177 20.19 -16.85 9.93
N GLU A 178 19.98 -17.79 10.86
CA GLU A 178 19.77 -19.20 10.53
C GLU A 178 18.44 -19.42 9.79
N VAL A 179 17.40 -18.69 10.14
CA VAL A 179 16.11 -18.70 9.42
C VAL A 179 16.30 -18.18 8.00
N ALA A 180 17.03 -17.08 7.79
CA ALA A 180 17.31 -16.54 6.45
C ALA A 180 18.06 -17.54 5.56
N LYS A 181 18.97 -18.36 6.13
CA LYS A 181 19.71 -19.41 5.40
C LYS A 181 18.80 -20.53 4.88
N LEU A 182 17.63 -20.75 5.49
CA LEU A 182 16.67 -21.77 5.02
C LEU A 182 16.24 -21.53 3.58
N TRP A 183 16.21 -20.26 3.15
CA TRP A 183 15.69 -19.86 1.84
C TRP A 183 16.59 -18.89 1.07
N GLU A 184 17.83 -18.74 1.47
CA GLU A 184 18.77 -17.81 0.85
C GLU A 184 18.84 -17.98 -0.67
N GLY A 185 18.61 -16.88 -1.38
CA GLY A 185 18.74 -16.73 -2.83
C GLY A 185 17.60 -17.32 -3.67
N ASP A 186 16.66 -18.09 -3.08
CA ASP A 186 15.63 -18.80 -3.86
C ASP A 186 14.30 -18.94 -3.10
N TRP A 187 13.22 -18.44 -3.67
CA TRP A 187 11.87 -18.55 -3.14
C TRP A 187 11.35 -20.02 -3.12
N SER A 188 11.89 -20.93 -3.96
CA SER A 188 11.52 -22.34 -3.89
C SER A 188 11.93 -22.97 -2.56
N LYS A 189 13.07 -22.57 -2.01
CA LYS A 189 13.53 -23.00 -0.70
C LYS A 189 12.60 -22.53 0.44
N TYR A 190 11.97 -21.34 0.29
CA TYR A 190 10.96 -20.88 1.25
C TYR A 190 9.72 -21.80 1.23
N VAL A 191 9.28 -22.25 0.05
CA VAL A 191 8.21 -23.25 -0.07
C VAL A 191 8.64 -24.58 0.52
N ASP A 192 9.90 -25.02 0.32
CA ASP A 192 10.43 -26.26 0.91
C ASP A 192 10.55 -26.18 2.43
N ALA A 193 10.91 -25.01 2.99
CA ALA A 193 10.84 -24.77 4.43
C ALA A 193 9.39 -24.89 4.94
N GLY A 194 8.42 -24.42 4.16
CA GLY A 194 7.00 -24.59 4.45
C GLY A 194 6.55 -26.06 4.47
N LYS A 195 7.01 -26.86 3.54
CA LYS A 195 6.73 -28.33 3.52
C LYS A 195 7.30 -29.02 4.76
N ARG A 196 8.54 -28.66 5.16
CA ARG A 196 9.15 -29.17 6.41
C ARG A 196 8.35 -28.72 7.63
N PHE A 197 7.99 -27.42 7.70
CA PHE A 197 7.16 -26.91 8.78
C PHE A 197 5.86 -27.72 8.91
N LYS A 198 5.15 -27.94 7.82
CA LYS A 198 3.90 -28.72 7.80
C LYS A 198 4.10 -30.17 8.24
N GLN A 199 5.20 -30.80 7.84
CA GLN A 199 5.53 -32.19 8.21
C GLN A 199 5.82 -32.33 9.71
N ASP A 200 6.54 -31.35 10.29
CA ASP A 200 7.11 -31.45 11.64
C ASP A 200 6.28 -30.65 12.68
N SER A 201 5.32 -29.84 12.25
CA SER A 201 4.43 -29.09 13.13
C SER A 201 3.53 -30.03 13.95
N LYS A 202 3.39 -29.73 15.24
CA LYS A 202 2.50 -30.45 16.16
C LYS A 202 1.05 -29.97 16.10
N ASP A 203 0.81 -28.82 15.48
CA ASP A 203 -0.53 -28.24 15.27
C ASP A 203 -0.78 -28.08 13.78
N ASP A 204 -1.60 -28.98 13.24
CA ASP A 204 -2.01 -29.01 11.82
C ASP A 204 -2.93 -27.84 11.43
N LYS A 205 -3.41 -27.06 12.39
CA LYS A 205 -4.23 -25.87 12.15
C LYS A 205 -3.40 -24.63 11.85
N VAL A 206 -2.10 -24.65 12.14
CA VAL A 206 -1.19 -23.54 11.86
C VAL A 206 -0.59 -23.73 10.48
N ALA A 207 -0.88 -22.82 9.57
CA ALA A 207 -0.28 -22.81 8.25
C ALA A 207 1.15 -22.24 8.30
N PHE A 208 1.99 -22.57 7.31
CA PHE A 208 3.32 -21.99 7.22
C PHE A 208 3.26 -20.51 6.81
N MET A 209 2.43 -20.15 5.84
CA MET A 209 2.28 -18.77 5.38
C MET A 209 0.82 -18.33 5.37
N ASP A 210 0.59 -17.03 5.34
CA ASP A 210 -0.74 -16.41 5.28
C ASP A 210 -1.50 -16.73 3.98
N SER A 211 -0.88 -16.44 2.82
CA SER A 211 -1.47 -16.72 1.51
C SER A 211 -0.41 -16.86 0.42
N SER A 212 -0.74 -17.57 -0.64
CA SER A 212 0.10 -17.70 -1.84
C SER A 212 0.26 -16.37 -2.60
N SER A 213 -0.70 -15.45 -2.46
CA SER A 213 -0.61 -14.14 -3.10
C SER A 213 0.52 -13.26 -2.53
N GLY A 214 0.84 -13.39 -1.24
CA GLY A 214 2.00 -12.73 -0.64
C GLY A 214 3.33 -13.20 -1.28
N LEU A 215 3.49 -14.50 -1.43
CA LEU A 215 4.65 -15.10 -2.12
C LEU A 215 4.74 -14.64 -3.59
N PHE A 216 3.63 -14.69 -4.32
CA PHE A 216 3.56 -14.21 -5.71
C PHE A 216 4.05 -12.75 -5.82
N ASN A 217 3.52 -11.86 -4.98
CA ASN A 217 3.89 -10.45 -4.96
C ASN A 217 5.39 -10.26 -4.68
N ALA A 218 5.95 -10.99 -3.70
CA ALA A 218 7.37 -10.91 -3.38
C ALA A 218 8.26 -11.28 -4.57
N MET A 219 7.88 -12.32 -5.30
CA MET A 219 8.63 -12.75 -6.49
C MET A 219 8.55 -11.73 -7.64
N ILE A 220 7.36 -11.17 -7.88
CA ILE A 220 7.15 -10.18 -8.95
C ILE A 220 7.94 -8.90 -8.67
N TYR A 221 7.84 -8.36 -7.46
CA TYR A 221 8.41 -7.06 -7.10
C TYR A 221 9.94 -7.04 -6.92
N GLY A 222 10.59 -8.19 -6.97
CA GLY A 222 12.05 -8.31 -7.04
C GLY A 222 12.63 -8.16 -8.45
N ASN A 223 11.82 -7.81 -9.47
CA ASN A 223 12.24 -7.76 -10.85
C ASN A 223 11.96 -6.41 -11.51
N SER A 224 12.81 -6.05 -12.48
CA SER A 224 12.69 -4.78 -13.23
C SER A 224 11.42 -4.72 -14.07
N GLN A 225 11.13 -5.78 -14.83
CA GLN A 225 9.91 -5.88 -15.64
C GLN A 225 8.97 -6.90 -15.01
N GLN A 226 7.76 -6.47 -14.77
CA GLN A 226 6.72 -7.26 -14.10
C GLN A 226 5.62 -7.63 -15.11
N PHE A 227 4.57 -6.85 -15.19
CA PHE A 227 3.45 -7.08 -16.10
C PHE A 227 3.60 -6.38 -17.45
N TYR A 228 4.46 -5.35 -17.50
CA TYR A 228 4.73 -4.55 -18.67
C TYR A 228 6.23 -4.53 -19.00
N ASP A 229 6.56 -4.35 -20.27
CA ASP A 229 7.92 -4.05 -20.71
C ASP A 229 8.20 -2.53 -20.75
N LYS A 230 9.44 -2.17 -21.12
CA LYS A 230 9.88 -0.77 -21.22
C LYS A 230 9.14 0.04 -22.30
N GLN A 231 8.51 -0.63 -23.26
CA GLN A 231 7.71 -0.03 -24.32
C GLN A 231 6.26 0.22 -23.87
N GLY A 232 5.88 -0.30 -22.69
CA GLY A 232 4.53 -0.22 -22.15
C GLY A 232 3.60 -1.32 -22.68
N GLU A 233 4.17 -2.35 -23.34
CA GLU A 233 3.42 -3.51 -23.80
C GLU A 233 3.16 -4.50 -22.67
N LEU A 234 1.98 -5.08 -22.69
CA LEU A 234 1.54 -6.04 -21.66
C LEU A 234 2.20 -7.41 -21.90
N ILE A 235 3.11 -7.81 -21.01
CA ILE A 235 3.92 -9.03 -21.14
C ILE A 235 3.65 -10.10 -20.09
N TYR A 236 2.71 -9.93 -19.19
CA TYR A 236 2.49 -10.86 -18.07
C TYR A 236 2.34 -12.32 -18.51
N ALA A 237 1.66 -12.56 -19.64
CA ALA A 237 1.41 -13.91 -20.15
C ALA A 237 2.64 -14.59 -20.77
N THR A 238 3.67 -13.82 -21.14
CA THR A 238 4.92 -14.32 -21.74
C THR A 238 6.11 -14.19 -20.81
N ASN A 239 6.05 -13.31 -19.81
CA ASN A 239 7.14 -13.05 -18.87
C ASN A 239 7.41 -14.29 -17.98
N PRO A 240 8.62 -14.88 -18.04
CA PRO A 240 8.97 -16.05 -17.22
C PRO A 240 8.88 -15.76 -15.73
N VAL A 241 9.18 -14.54 -15.27
CA VAL A 241 9.04 -14.12 -13.88
C VAL A 241 7.61 -14.32 -13.36
N VAL A 242 6.61 -13.92 -14.15
CA VAL A 242 5.19 -14.07 -13.78
C VAL A 242 4.78 -15.54 -13.77
N LYS A 243 5.25 -16.32 -14.77
CA LYS A 243 4.97 -17.76 -14.86
C LYS A 243 5.57 -18.54 -13.69
N ASP A 244 6.82 -18.25 -13.35
CA ASP A 244 7.52 -18.92 -12.25
C ASP A 244 6.89 -18.54 -10.90
N ALA A 245 6.54 -17.27 -10.71
CA ALA A 245 5.83 -16.81 -9.52
C ALA A 245 4.44 -17.47 -9.38
N TRP A 246 3.68 -17.56 -10.47
CA TRP A 246 2.38 -18.26 -10.46
C TRP A 246 2.53 -19.75 -10.15
N LYS A 247 3.51 -20.42 -10.76
CA LYS A 247 3.79 -21.84 -10.52
C LYS A 247 4.12 -22.08 -9.06
N LEU A 248 5.04 -21.33 -8.47
CA LEU A 248 5.48 -21.53 -7.10
C LEU A 248 4.39 -21.18 -6.08
N ALA A 249 3.66 -20.08 -6.30
CA ALA A 249 2.52 -19.69 -5.47
C ALA A 249 1.38 -20.73 -5.53
N SER A 250 1.11 -21.29 -6.73
CA SER A 250 0.14 -22.38 -6.90
C SER A 250 0.58 -23.67 -6.21
N GLU A 251 1.89 -23.97 -6.21
CA GLU A 251 2.47 -25.10 -5.49
C GLU A 251 2.27 -24.94 -3.98
N ALA A 252 2.55 -23.75 -3.42
CA ALA A 252 2.31 -23.45 -2.01
C ALA A 252 0.83 -23.62 -1.63
N ALA A 253 -0.09 -23.16 -2.49
CA ALA A 253 -1.53 -23.29 -2.31
C ALA A 253 -2.00 -24.74 -2.32
N THR A 254 -1.54 -25.53 -3.32
CA THR A 254 -1.97 -26.95 -3.50
C THR A 254 -1.29 -27.89 -2.51
N SER A 255 -0.16 -27.50 -1.93
CA SER A 255 0.53 -28.24 -0.86
C SER A 255 -0.02 -27.92 0.55
N ASP A 256 -1.10 -27.10 0.63
CA ASP A 256 -1.77 -26.71 1.87
C ASP A 256 -0.80 -26.04 2.87
N LEU A 257 0.07 -25.15 2.35
CA LEU A 257 1.01 -24.38 3.15
C LEU A 257 0.45 -23.05 3.60
N THR A 258 -0.72 -22.65 3.09
CA THR A 258 -1.31 -21.32 3.31
C THR A 258 -2.48 -21.37 4.27
N ALA A 259 -2.64 -20.32 5.07
CA ALA A 259 -3.83 -20.09 5.88
C ALA A 259 -5.03 -19.63 5.05
N LYS A 260 -4.85 -19.40 3.73
CA LYS A 260 -5.87 -18.88 2.79
C LYS A 260 -6.36 -17.50 3.20
N LEU A 261 -5.53 -16.75 3.91
CA LEU A 261 -5.80 -15.42 4.43
C LEU A 261 -5.01 -14.37 3.64
N ARG A 262 -5.63 -13.89 2.56
CA ARG A 262 -5.03 -12.83 1.75
C ARG A 262 -4.82 -11.57 2.61
N GLN A 263 -3.62 -10.99 2.50
CA GLN A 263 -3.22 -9.80 3.24
C GLN A 263 -4.22 -8.65 3.06
N PHE A 264 -4.53 -7.96 4.16
CA PHE A 264 -5.48 -6.85 4.24
C PHE A 264 -6.94 -7.21 3.90
N GLN A 265 -7.28 -8.49 3.84
CA GLN A 265 -8.66 -8.95 3.70
C GLN A 265 -9.22 -9.46 5.04
N PRO A 266 -10.57 -9.54 5.18
CA PRO A 266 -11.18 -10.05 6.41
C PRO A 266 -10.57 -11.38 6.86
N GLY A 267 -10.17 -11.48 8.12
CA GLY A 267 -9.54 -12.67 8.71
C GLY A 267 -8.02 -12.61 8.81
N TRP A 268 -7.33 -11.81 8.00
CA TRP A 268 -5.87 -11.72 8.05
C TRP A 268 -5.35 -11.08 9.35
N ASP A 269 -5.91 -9.93 9.75
CA ASP A 269 -5.56 -9.26 11.01
C ASP A 269 -5.81 -10.17 12.24
N PRO A 270 -6.97 -10.82 12.40
CA PRO A 270 -7.14 -11.85 13.42
C PRO A 270 -6.15 -13.01 13.31
N GLY A 271 -5.74 -13.38 12.11
CA GLY A 271 -4.73 -14.42 11.86
C GLY A 271 -3.37 -14.10 12.48
N LEU A 272 -2.93 -12.83 12.38
CA LEU A 272 -1.71 -12.32 13.04
C LEU A 272 -1.77 -12.49 14.56
N ALA A 273 -2.93 -12.19 15.16
CA ALA A 273 -3.14 -12.25 16.60
C ALA A 273 -3.27 -13.68 17.15
N ASN A 274 -3.86 -14.58 16.36
CA ASN A 274 -4.29 -15.91 16.80
C ASN A 274 -3.36 -17.05 16.36
N SER A 275 -2.19 -16.72 15.79
CA SER A 275 -1.21 -17.74 15.36
C SER A 275 -1.74 -18.66 14.26
N THR A 276 -2.56 -18.12 13.32
CA THR A 276 -3.15 -18.93 12.25
C THR A 276 -2.09 -19.32 11.21
N PHE A 277 -1.01 -18.55 11.13
CA PHE A 277 0.14 -18.82 10.26
C PHE A 277 1.46 -18.45 10.94
N ALA A 278 2.53 -19.11 10.51
CA ALA A 278 3.85 -19.00 11.11
C ALA A 278 4.76 -17.98 10.42
N SER A 279 4.47 -17.59 9.18
CA SER A 279 5.26 -16.59 8.45
C SER A 279 4.40 -15.78 7.45
N THR A 280 4.91 -14.61 7.10
CA THR A 280 4.33 -13.77 6.03
C THR A 280 5.45 -12.98 5.37
N VAL A 281 5.36 -12.75 4.08
CA VAL A 281 6.26 -11.80 3.41
C VAL A 281 5.85 -10.39 3.84
N CYS A 282 6.80 -9.62 4.36
CA CYS A 282 6.51 -8.33 4.96
C CYS A 282 7.46 -7.23 4.45
N PRO A 283 6.94 -6.19 3.77
CA PRO A 283 7.69 -4.97 3.55
C PRO A 283 7.85 -4.20 4.88
N ALA A 284 8.84 -3.30 4.94
CA ALA A 284 9.21 -2.58 6.16
C ALA A 284 8.01 -1.86 6.81
N TRP A 285 7.17 -1.18 6.02
CA TRP A 285 5.97 -0.46 6.50
C TRP A 285 4.92 -1.38 7.14
N MET A 286 4.94 -2.69 6.83
CA MET A 286 3.99 -3.67 7.40
C MET A 286 4.30 -4.02 8.87
N LEU A 287 5.51 -3.73 9.35
CA LEU A 287 5.90 -4.06 10.73
C LEU A 287 5.01 -3.37 11.76
N ALA A 288 4.67 -2.09 11.54
CA ALA A 288 3.75 -1.36 12.42
C ALA A 288 2.36 -2.01 12.43
N HIS A 289 1.83 -2.37 11.26
CA HIS A 289 0.55 -3.06 11.14
C HIS A 289 0.56 -4.42 11.86
N ILE A 290 1.60 -5.24 11.64
CA ILE A 290 1.74 -6.52 12.33
C ILE A 290 1.79 -6.33 13.85
N SER A 291 2.56 -5.36 14.35
CA SER A 291 2.68 -5.12 15.80
C SER A 291 1.36 -4.67 16.42
N GLU A 292 0.61 -3.80 15.73
CA GLU A 292 -0.70 -3.34 16.16
C GLU A 292 -1.72 -4.49 16.21
N LYS A 293 -1.86 -5.23 15.10
CA LYS A 293 -2.90 -6.25 14.93
C LYS A 293 -2.59 -7.55 15.68
N ALA A 294 -1.34 -7.97 15.73
CA ALA A 294 -0.95 -9.12 16.57
C ALA A 294 -1.02 -8.80 18.06
N GLY A 295 -0.88 -7.53 18.43
CA GLY A 295 -1.08 -7.02 19.79
C GLY A 295 0.05 -7.36 20.77
N PRO A 296 0.01 -6.79 21.98
CA PRO A 296 1.13 -6.84 22.94
C PRO A 296 1.48 -8.26 23.44
N LYS A 297 0.52 -9.18 23.47
CA LYS A 297 0.73 -10.58 23.87
C LYS A 297 1.66 -11.36 22.94
N ASN A 298 1.85 -10.88 21.72
CA ASN A 298 2.70 -11.48 20.70
C ASN A 298 4.03 -10.72 20.51
N LYS A 299 4.30 -9.70 21.33
CA LYS A 299 5.62 -9.03 21.37
C LYS A 299 6.72 -10.06 21.69
N GLY A 300 7.80 -10.05 20.89
CA GLY A 300 8.92 -10.97 21.01
C GLY A 300 8.68 -12.38 20.46
N LYS A 301 7.44 -12.70 20.01
CA LYS A 301 7.16 -13.96 19.30
C LYS A 301 7.36 -13.81 17.80
N TRP A 302 7.08 -12.64 17.25
CA TRP A 302 7.41 -12.28 15.88
C TRP A 302 8.87 -11.85 15.78
N ASP A 303 9.53 -12.23 14.67
CA ASP A 303 10.85 -11.76 14.30
C ASP A 303 10.92 -11.50 12.79
N VAL A 304 12.03 -10.95 12.31
CA VAL A 304 12.23 -10.57 10.91
C VAL A 304 13.52 -11.21 10.41
N ALA A 305 13.44 -11.98 9.33
CA ALA A 305 14.57 -12.56 8.62
C ALA A 305 14.69 -11.99 7.21
N LYS A 306 15.91 -11.90 6.67
CA LYS A 306 16.13 -11.50 5.28
C LYS A 306 15.32 -12.40 4.34
N ALA A 307 14.66 -11.80 3.34
CA ALA A 307 13.94 -12.54 2.30
C ALA A 307 14.92 -13.27 1.35
N PRO A 308 14.49 -14.27 0.60
CA PRO A 308 15.31 -14.95 -0.41
C PRO A 308 15.96 -14.02 -1.42
N LYS A 309 15.25 -12.98 -1.83
CA LYS A 309 15.72 -11.91 -2.72
C LYS A 309 15.10 -10.58 -2.30
N GLY A 310 15.84 -9.49 -2.51
CA GLY A 310 15.31 -8.15 -2.32
C GLY A 310 14.18 -7.85 -3.30
N ALA A 311 13.19 -7.13 -2.83
CA ALA A 311 12.03 -6.70 -3.62
C ALA A 311 11.48 -5.40 -3.03
N ASN A 312 10.75 -4.64 -3.84
CA ASN A 312 10.05 -3.44 -3.38
C ASN A 312 8.55 -3.61 -3.52
N TRP A 313 7.86 -3.77 -2.40
CA TRP A 313 6.40 -3.78 -2.41
C TRP A 313 5.85 -2.51 -1.77
N GLY A 314 5.21 -1.69 -2.60
CA GLY A 314 4.58 -0.46 -2.15
C GLY A 314 5.52 0.74 -2.19
N GLY A 315 5.23 1.68 -1.34
CA GLY A 315 5.78 3.02 -1.34
C GLY A 315 4.82 3.99 -2.01
N SER A 316 4.79 5.20 -1.47
CA SER A 316 3.82 6.21 -1.84
C SER A 316 4.50 7.52 -2.21
N PHE A 317 3.68 8.48 -2.64
CA PHE A 317 4.11 9.83 -2.98
C PHE A 317 3.06 10.83 -2.50
N LEU A 318 3.45 12.08 -2.35
CA LEU A 318 2.55 13.22 -2.16
C LEU A 318 2.60 14.12 -3.39
N GLY A 319 1.46 14.32 -4.04
CA GLY A 319 1.29 15.24 -5.16
C GLY A 319 0.46 16.46 -4.77
N VAL A 320 0.75 17.61 -5.37
CA VAL A 320 0.01 18.87 -5.16
C VAL A 320 -0.91 19.11 -6.35
N MET A 321 -2.18 19.45 -6.09
CA MET A 321 -3.15 19.66 -7.15
C MET A 321 -2.99 21.03 -7.83
N GLU A 322 -3.02 21.05 -9.17
CA GLU A 322 -2.86 22.27 -9.98
C GLU A 322 -3.94 23.33 -9.68
N LYS A 323 -5.14 22.91 -9.31
CA LYS A 323 -6.25 23.83 -8.95
C LYS A 323 -6.25 24.27 -7.48
N SER A 324 -5.25 23.87 -6.68
CA SER A 324 -5.16 24.33 -5.29
C SER A 324 -5.00 25.85 -5.21
N PRO A 325 -5.77 26.55 -4.39
CA PRO A 325 -5.63 27.99 -4.17
C PRO A 325 -4.42 28.31 -3.27
N VAL A 326 -3.78 27.29 -2.68
CA VAL A 326 -2.63 27.40 -1.75
C VAL A 326 -1.45 26.56 -2.25
N LYS A 327 -1.21 26.56 -3.57
CA LYS A 327 -0.18 25.72 -4.22
C LYS A 327 1.21 25.83 -3.60
N LYS A 328 1.65 27.06 -3.36
CA LYS A 328 2.99 27.30 -2.81
C LYS A 328 3.15 26.69 -1.42
N GLU A 329 2.19 26.95 -0.55
CA GLU A 329 2.20 26.43 0.82
C GLU A 329 2.04 24.90 0.84
N ALA A 330 1.27 24.34 -0.09
CA ALA A 330 1.14 22.90 -0.26
C ALA A 330 2.46 22.25 -0.76
N GLN A 331 3.19 22.90 -1.70
CA GLN A 331 4.51 22.44 -2.14
C GLN A 331 5.53 22.48 -0.99
N ASP A 332 5.54 23.56 -0.20
CA ASP A 332 6.44 23.69 0.94
C ASP A 332 6.16 22.61 2.00
N LEU A 333 4.87 22.31 2.27
CA LEU A 333 4.47 21.24 3.18
C LEU A 333 4.90 19.87 2.64
N VAL A 334 4.66 19.57 1.35
CA VAL A 334 5.06 18.29 0.75
C VAL A 334 6.58 18.14 0.79
N ALA A 335 7.36 19.16 0.44
CA ALA A 335 8.81 19.12 0.52
C ALA A 335 9.30 18.88 1.96
N TRP A 336 8.70 19.53 2.95
CA TRP A 336 9.03 19.33 4.36
C TRP A 336 8.67 17.93 4.86
N LEU A 337 7.46 17.41 4.54
CA LEU A 337 7.02 16.08 4.97
C LEU A 337 7.86 14.96 4.36
N THR A 338 8.43 15.19 3.18
CA THR A 338 9.24 14.19 2.47
C THR A 338 10.75 14.44 2.61
N ALA A 339 11.17 15.41 3.41
CA ALA A 339 12.58 15.66 3.67
C ALA A 339 13.26 14.51 4.44
N PRO A 340 14.59 14.35 4.33
CA PRO A 340 15.31 13.20 4.90
C PRO A 340 15.04 12.96 6.39
N GLU A 341 14.99 14.03 7.19
CA GLU A 341 14.79 13.96 8.63
C GLU A 341 13.39 13.44 8.99
N GLN A 342 12.35 13.87 8.24
CA GLN A 342 10.98 13.41 8.44
C GLN A 342 10.82 11.96 8.01
N GLN A 343 11.45 11.55 6.91
CA GLN A 343 11.43 10.16 6.47
C GLN A 343 12.16 9.24 7.47
N ALA A 344 13.33 9.66 7.99
CA ALA A 344 14.04 8.92 9.02
C ALA A 344 13.21 8.80 10.31
N TYR A 345 12.54 9.88 10.71
CA TYR A 345 11.63 9.87 11.85
C TYR A 345 10.44 8.93 11.66
N LEU A 346 9.81 8.92 10.47
CA LEU A 346 8.71 8.00 10.16
C LEU A 346 9.18 6.55 10.21
N PHE A 347 10.38 6.25 9.72
CA PHE A 347 10.93 4.90 9.82
C PHE A 347 11.13 4.47 11.27
N GLU A 348 11.74 5.33 12.10
CA GLU A 348 11.93 5.04 13.53
C GLU A 348 10.60 4.78 14.25
N LYS A 349 9.55 5.56 13.92
CA LYS A 349 8.26 5.49 14.64
C LYS A 349 7.33 4.38 14.16
N ILE A 350 7.26 4.15 12.84
CA ILE A 350 6.25 3.27 12.24
C ILE A 350 6.79 2.33 11.16
N GLY A 351 8.09 2.33 10.89
CA GLY A 351 8.70 1.40 9.93
C GLY A 351 8.56 1.78 8.45
N ASN A 352 8.06 2.98 8.11
CA ASN A 352 8.00 3.46 6.73
C ASN A 352 9.42 3.73 6.22
N PHE A 353 9.97 2.82 5.40
CA PHE A 353 11.37 2.85 4.98
C PHE A 353 11.63 4.00 3.99
N PRO A 354 12.69 4.83 4.23
CA PRO A 354 12.88 6.05 3.46
C PRO A 354 13.07 5.83 1.95
N SER A 355 12.50 6.74 1.16
CA SER A 355 12.75 6.88 -0.28
C SER A 355 13.90 7.86 -0.58
N SER A 356 14.45 8.48 0.46
CA SER A 356 15.55 9.44 0.40
C SER A 356 16.90 8.76 0.59
N GLN A 357 17.83 8.93 -0.37
CA GLN A 357 19.21 8.46 -0.26
C GLN A 357 19.89 9.01 1.01
N THR A 358 19.71 10.31 1.28
CA THR A 358 20.26 10.95 2.46
C THR A 358 19.72 10.33 3.75
N ALA A 359 18.43 10.04 3.82
CA ALA A 359 17.83 9.43 5.01
C ALA A 359 18.35 7.99 5.23
N LEU A 360 18.64 7.25 4.16
CA LEU A 360 19.18 5.87 4.26
C LEU A 360 20.54 5.81 4.95
N GLU A 361 21.30 6.90 4.94
CA GLU A 361 22.62 7.01 5.57
C GLU A 361 22.56 7.53 7.01
N MET A 362 21.38 7.99 7.46
CA MET A 362 21.22 8.55 8.81
C MET A 362 21.29 7.46 9.88
N PRO A 363 21.97 7.70 11.02
CA PRO A 363 22.04 6.73 12.12
C PRO A 363 20.66 6.26 12.60
N ALA A 364 19.65 7.14 12.60
CA ALA A 364 18.26 6.81 12.95
C ALA A 364 17.66 5.73 12.05
N VAL A 365 18.16 5.57 10.82
CA VAL A 365 17.74 4.52 9.89
C VAL A 365 18.67 3.31 9.97
N VAL A 366 19.98 3.52 9.86
CA VAL A 366 20.97 2.43 9.80
C VAL A 366 20.96 1.58 11.08
N ASP A 367 20.85 2.23 12.25
CA ASP A 367 20.92 1.58 13.56
C ASP A 367 19.54 1.22 14.14
N ALA A 368 18.47 1.42 13.36
CA ALA A 368 17.11 1.18 13.81
C ALA A 368 16.89 -0.30 14.17
N THR A 369 16.25 -0.51 15.32
CA THR A 369 15.84 -1.83 15.82
C THR A 369 14.36 -1.84 16.16
N SER A 370 13.74 -3.01 16.24
CA SER A 370 12.36 -3.15 16.66
C SER A 370 12.21 -4.09 17.86
N ASP A 371 11.82 -3.51 18.99
CA ASP A 371 11.56 -4.26 20.22
C ASP A 371 10.42 -5.27 20.09
N TYR A 372 9.42 -4.94 19.26
CA TYR A 372 8.30 -5.84 19.02
C TYR A 372 8.75 -7.12 18.33
N PHE A 373 9.72 -7.00 17.41
CA PHE A 373 10.32 -8.09 16.65
C PHE A 373 11.64 -8.55 17.27
N ASN A 374 11.65 -8.71 18.60
CA ASN A 374 12.76 -9.33 19.31
C ASN A 374 14.11 -8.62 19.11
N GLY A 375 14.09 -7.30 19.09
CA GLY A 375 15.29 -6.47 18.86
C GLY A 375 15.85 -6.60 17.44
N ALA A 376 15.03 -6.97 16.45
CA ALA A 376 15.48 -7.11 15.06
C ALA A 376 16.16 -5.82 14.58
N PRO A 377 17.37 -5.90 13.96
CA PRO A 377 18.07 -4.75 13.39
C PRO A 377 17.43 -4.38 12.05
N ILE A 378 16.21 -3.80 12.10
CA ILE A 378 15.37 -3.53 10.93
C ILE A 378 16.04 -2.59 9.94
N GLY A 379 16.84 -1.62 10.40
CA GLY A 379 17.63 -0.76 9.52
C GLY A 379 18.58 -1.55 8.62
N LYS A 380 19.29 -2.53 9.18
CA LYS A 380 20.23 -3.38 8.43
C LYS A 380 19.51 -4.37 7.53
N ILE A 381 18.45 -5.02 8.02
CA ILE A 381 17.68 -6.02 7.24
C ILE A 381 17.05 -5.37 6.01
N PHE A 382 16.30 -4.30 6.20
CA PHE A 382 15.62 -3.62 5.11
C PHE A 382 16.57 -2.77 4.24
N GLY A 383 17.65 -2.24 4.82
CA GLY A 383 18.71 -1.57 4.06
C GLY A 383 19.39 -2.53 3.07
N ALA A 384 19.73 -3.74 3.50
CA ALA A 384 20.26 -4.77 2.61
C ALA A 384 19.25 -5.18 1.53
N ALA A 385 17.97 -5.34 1.87
CA ALA A 385 16.92 -5.65 0.90
C ALA A 385 16.73 -4.51 -0.12
N ALA A 386 16.83 -3.25 0.32
CA ALA A 386 16.72 -2.09 -0.56
C ALA A 386 17.84 -2.01 -1.61
N GLN A 387 19.06 -2.45 -1.25
CA GLN A 387 20.19 -2.50 -2.19
C GLN A 387 20.04 -3.56 -3.28
N GLU A 388 19.19 -4.56 -3.08
CA GLU A 388 18.89 -5.60 -4.06
C GLU A 388 17.71 -5.22 -4.99
N ILE A 389 17.02 -4.11 -4.75
CA ILE A 389 15.95 -3.62 -5.63
C ILE A 389 16.58 -3.18 -6.96
N PRO A 390 16.05 -3.61 -8.12
CA PRO A 390 16.56 -3.17 -9.40
C PRO A 390 16.55 -1.63 -9.55
N ASP A 391 17.63 -1.07 -10.10
CA ASP A 391 17.76 0.37 -10.35
C ASP A 391 16.68 0.95 -11.28
N GLU A 392 16.00 0.09 -11.99
CA GLU A 392 14.86 0.43 -12.83
C GLU A 392 13.69 -0.52 -12.54
N GLN A 393 12.55 0.05 -12.21
CA GLN A 393 11.30 -0.68 -12.08
C GLN A 393 10.29 -0.15 -13.11
N VAL A 394 9.99 -0.98 -14.08
CA VAL A 394 8.98 -0.66 -15.10
C VAL A 394 7.60 -0.77 -14.50
N LEU A 395 6.89 0.34 -14.43
CA LEU A 395 5.50 0.39 -13.99
C LEU A 395 4.56 0.50 -15.20
N GLY A 396 3.47 -0.24 -15.15
CA GLY A 396 2.38 -0.16 -16.10
C GLY A 396 1.14 0.57 -15.56
N ARG A 397 0.30 1.06 -16.48
CA ARG A 397 -0.91 1.82 -16.11
C ARG A 397 -1.92 1.03 -15.27
N LYS A 398 -1.91 -0.29 -15.38
CA LYS A 398 -2.86 -1.19 -14.71
C LYS A 398 -2.21 -2.14 -13.71
N ASP A 399 -0.99 -1.86 -13.26
CA ASP A 399 -0.26 -2.75 -12.35
C ASP A 399 -1.05 -3.11 -11.10
N GLY A 400 -1.66 -2.13 -10.44
CA GLY A 400 -2.50 -2.39 -9.27
C GLY A 400 -3.70 -3.29 -9.58
N THR A 401 -4.35 -3.06 -10.73
CA THR A 401 -5.49 -3.88 -11.18
C THR A 401 -5.05 -5.31 -11.50
N ILE A 402 -3.94 -5.47 -12.24
CA ILE A 402 -3.42 -6.79 -12.63
C ILE A 402 -2.97 -7.57 -11.39
N LYS A 403 -2.26 -6.93 -10.47
CA LYS A 403 -1.89 -7.52 -9.17
C LYS A 403 -3.11 -8.07 -8.43
N ASP A 404 -4.18 -7.28 -8.33
CA ASP A 404 -5.39 -7.70 -7.64
C ASP A 404 -6.08 -8.87 -8.35
N ILE A 405 -6.08 -8.91 -9.67
CA ILE A 405 -6.62 -10.04 -10.46
C ILE A 405 -5.79 -11.31 -10.23
N PHE A 406 -4.45 -11.23 -10.19
CA PHE A 406 -3.59 -12.37 -9.84
C PHE A 406 -3.87 -12.88 -8.42
N SER A 407 -3.99 -11.97 -7.45
CA SER A 407 -4.31 -12.33 -6.06
C SER A 407 -5.68 -13.03 -5.94
N GLN A 408 -6.69 -12.58 -6.70
CA GLN A 408 -7.98 -13.24 -6.78
C GLN A 408 -7.89 -14.60 -7.47
N GLY A 409 -7.07 -14.72 -8.52
CA GLY A 409 -6.82 -15.99 -9.22
C GLY A 409 -6.21 -17.04 -8.30
N LEU A 410 -5.23 -16.67 -7.47
CA LEU A 410 -4.65 -17.57 -6.47
C LEU A 410 -5.67 -17.97 -5.39
N THR A 411 -6.56 -17.04 -4.99
CA THR A 411 -7.66 -17.37 -4.08
C THR A 411 -8.60 -18.44 -4.65
N LEU A 412 -8.77 -18.54 -5.99
CA LEU A 412 -9.54 -19.63 -6.60
C LEU A 412 -8.89 -20.99 -6.33
N ILE A 413 -7.55 -21.06 -6.30
CA ILE A 413 -6.84 -22.30 -5.98
C ILE A 413 -6.99 -22.59 -4.48
N GLU A 414 -6.68 -21.64 -3.61
CA GLU A 414 -6.64 -21.81 -2.17
C GLU A 414 -8.01 -22.12 -1.55
N ALA A 415 -9.02 -21.33 -1.90
CA ALA A 415 -10.33 -21.37 -1.23
C ALA A 415 -11.38 -22.19 -2.00
N GLN A 416 -11.22 -22.33 -3.33
CA GLN A 416 -12.21 -23.03 -4.18
C GLN A 416 -11.67 -24.32 -4.79
N ASN A 417 -10.43 -24.70 -4.47
CA ASN A 417 -9.75 -25.91 -4.98
C ASN A 417 -9.73 -25.99 -6.52
N LYS A 418 -9.72 -24.82 -7.19
CA LYS A 418 -9.61 -24.79 -8.65
C LYS A 418 -8.22 -25.24 -9.07
N SER A 419 -8.10 -25.96 -10.18
CA SER A 419 -6.79 -26.35 -10.68
C SER A 419 -5.95 -25.09 -11.03
N PRO A 420 -4.61 -25.11 -10.86
CA PRO A 420 -3.74 -23.99 -11.24
C PRO A 420 -3.95 -23.52 -12.69
N ASN A 421 -4.17 -24.43 -13.61
CA ASN A 421 -4.41 -24.13 -15.03
C ASN A 421 -5.76 -23.45 -15.27
N ASP A 422 -6.83 -23.91 -14.63
CA ASP A 422 -8.15 -23.28 -14.77
C ASP A 422 -8.21 -21.92 -14.05
N ALA A 423 -7.49 -21.78 -12.94
CA ALA A 423 -7.36 -20.51 -12.24
C ALA A 423 -6.55 -19.51 -13.08
N TRP A 424 -5.46 -19.94 -13.72
CA TRP A 424 -4.70 -19.13 -14.67
C TRP A 424 -5.57 -18.63 -15.80
N LYS A 425 -6.31 -19.54 -16.49
CA LYS A 425 -7.21 -19.17 -17.58
C LYS A 425 -8.22 -18.10 -17.15
N THR A 426 -8.83 -18.28 -15.98
CA THR A 426 -9.78 -17.28 -15.44
C THR A 426 -9.10 -15.94 -15.14
N THR A 427 -7.86 -15.97 -14.66
CA THR A 427 -7.04 -14.78 -14.35
C THR A 427 -6.69 -14.04 -15.64
N ASP A 428 -6.23 -14.78 -16.65
CA ASP A 428 -5.86 -14.31 -17.98
C ASP A 428 -7.04 -13.56 -18.66
N GLU A 429 -8.20 -14.24 -18.75
CA GLU A 429 -9.43 -13.63 -19.30
C GLU A 429 -9.83 -12.32 -18.61
N ARG A 430 -9.60 -12.21 -17.28
CA ARG A 430 -9.89 -11.00 -16.51
C ARG A 430 -8.88 -9.88 -16.78
N ILE A 431 -7.59 -10.24 -16.92
CA ILE A 431 -6.54 -9.25 -17.21
C ILE A 431 -6.74 -8.69 -18.61
N GLU A 432 -6.97 -9.54 -19.62
CA GLU A 432 -7.27 -9.10 -21.00
C GLU A 432 -8.45 -8.13 -21.03
N LYS A 433 -9.51 -8.40 -20.29
CA LYS A 433 -10.68 -7.51 -20.20
C LYS A 433 -10.39 -6.18 -19.50
N ALA A 434 -9.48 -6.17 -18.52
CA ALA A 434 -9.23 -5.00 -17.68
C ALA A 434 -8.10 -4.11 -18.19
N ALA A 435 -7.15 -4.67 -18.92
CA ALA A 435 -5.89 -4.02 -19.30
C ALA A 435 -5.53 -4.16 -20.79
N GLY A 436 -6.28 -5.01 -21.52
CA GLY A 436 -6.15 -5.18 -22.98
C GLY A 436 -6.89 -4.11 -23.79
#